data_e491b494bb9d9d77c3168e58c8757312
#
_entry.id   e491b494bb9d9d77c3168e58c8757312
#
_cell.length_a   1.000
_cell.length_b   1.000
_cell.length_c   1.000
_cell.angle_alpha   90.00
_cell.angle_beta   90.00
_cell.angle_gamma   90.00
#
_symmetry.space_group_name_H-M   'P 1'
#
loop_
_entity.id
_entity.type
_entity.pdbx_description
1 polymer ?
#
loop_
_entity_poly.entity_id
_entity_poly.type
_entity_poly.pdbx_seq_one_letter_code
_entity_poly.pdbx_strand_id
1 'polypeptide(L)'
;MRNTSLCYIERGGKYLMLHRVKKSVDENKDKWIGIGGKFEEGESPEDCVIREVSEETGLTLNSWRYRGIVTFVSDEWGTEYMHLFTSDDFSGTPRECDEGVLEWIEKERLLSLPIWEGDKIFLRLLDTDEPFFSLKLCYQGDRLIQAVLNGKKI
;
A
#
# COMPACT_ATOMS: atom_id res chain seq x y z
N MET A 1 -1.96 -16.74 -6.52
CA MET A 1 -2.15 -15.34 -6.96
C MET A 1 -3.13 -14.63 -6.05
N ARG A 2 -2.76 -13.48 -5.54
CA ARG A 2 -3.60 -12.72 -4.62
C ARG A 2 -3.91 -11.36 -5.20
N ASN A 3 -5.12 -10.87 -4.95
CA ASN A 3 -5.50 -9.48 -5.23
C ASN A 3 -5.71 -8.75 -3.91
N THR A 4 -5.09 -7.60 -3.78
CA THR A 4 -5.20 -6.74 -2.61
C THR A 4 -5.45 -5.29 -3.04
N SER A 5 -6.05 -4.51 -2.15
CA SER A 5 -6.09 -3.05 -2.30
C SER A 5 -5.18 -2.42 -1.27
N LEU A 6 -4.55 -1.33 -1.63
CA LEU A 6 -3.62 -0.61 -0.76
C LEU A 6 -3.88 0.89 -0.93
N CYS A 7 -4.15 1.58 0.17
CA CYS A 7 -4.48 3.00 0.17
C CYS A 7 -3.45 3.82 0.94
N TYR A 8 -2.99 4.89 0.32
CA TYR A 8 -2.16 5.90 0.97
C TYR A 8 -3.05 7.11 1.27
N ILE A 9 -3.44 7.22 2.54
CA ILE A 9 -4.34 8.27 3.04
C ILE A 9 -3.50 9.47 3.43
N GLU A 10 -3.77 10.62 2.84
CA GLU A 10 -2.96 11.82 2.98
C GLU A 10 -3.65 12.91 3.77
N ARG A 11 -2.90 13.57 4.66
CA ARG A 11 -3.31 14.78 5.36
C ARG A 11 -2.07 15.60 5.69
N GLY A 12 -2.05 16.87 5.24
CA GLY A 12 -0.98 17.80 5.62
C GLY A 12 0.43 17.35 5.27
N GLY A 13 0.62 16.75 4.10
CA GLY A 13 1.93 16.28 3.66
C GLY A 13 2.38 14.97 4.31
N LYS A 14 1.47 14.28 5.00
CA LYS A 14 1.74 13.01 5.67
C LYS A 14 0.83 11.92 5.13
N TYR A 15 1.32 10.68 5.15
CA TYR A 15 0.51 9.50 4.93
C TYR A 15 0.22 8.79 6.24
N LEU A 16 -0.99 8.23 6.37
CA LEU A 16 -1.31 7.32 7.48
C LEU A 16 -0.72 5.96 7.14
N MET A 17 0.26 5.53 7.93
CA MET A 17 0.99 4.30 7.68
C MET A 17 0.76 3.28 8.79
N LEU A 18 0.80 2.03 8.41
CA LEU A 18 0.71 0.90 9.33
C LEU A 18 2.10 0.29 9.51
N HIS A 19 2.59 0.29 10.76
CA HIS A 19 3.82 -0.42 11.11
C HIS A 19 3.47 -1.83 11.57
N ARG A 20 3.87 -2.83 10.79
CA ARG A 20 3.50 -4.24 10.97
C ARG A 20 4.36 -4.90 12.04
N VAL A 21 4.00 -4.70 13.31
CA VAL A 21 4.77 -5.19 14.46
C VAL A 21 4.02 -6.14 15.38
N LYS A 22 2.72 -6.39 15.11
CA LYS A 22 1.89 -7.20 16.02
C LYS A 22 1.84 -8.69 15.68
N LYS A 23 2.26 -9.10 14.47
CA LYS A 23 2.28 -10.52 14.07
C LYS A 23 3.70 -11.03 13.98
N SER A 24 3.93 -12.25 14.48
CA SER A 24 5.27 -12.88 14.44
C SER A 24 5.64 -13.43 13.06
N VAL A 25 4.64 -13.87 12.28
CA VAL A 25 4.84 -14.36 10.90
C VAL A 25 4.02 -13.48 9.97
N ASP A 26 4.71 -12.68 9.17
CA ASP A 26 4.09 -11.68 8.31
C ASP A 26 5.11 -11.29 7.22
N GLU A 27 4.70 -11.31 5.94
CA GLU A 27 5.58 -10.89 4.85
C GLU A 27 6.00 -9.43 4.99
N ASN A 28 5.18 -8.58 5.64
CA ASN A 28 5.47 -7.17 5.90
C ASN A 28 6.01 -6.92 7.31
N LYS A 29 6.47 -7.96 8.01
CA LYS A 29 6.92 -7.82 9.40
C LYS A 29 7.97 -6.71 9.55
N ASP A 30 7.74 -5.85 10.53
CA ASP A 30 8.57 -4.68 10.86
C ASP A 30 8.63 -3.60 9.77
N LYS A 31 7.86 -3.75 8.70
CA LYS A 31 7.79 -2.75 7.63
C LYS A 31 6.61 -1.79 7.82
N TRP A 32 6.77 -0.61 7.27
CA TRP A 32 5.71 0.39 7.17
C TRP A 32 5.02 0.22 5.81
N ILE A 33 3.71 0.08 5.84
CA ILE A 33 2.91 -0.10 4.61
C ILE A 33 1.69 0.82 4.64
N GLY A 34 1.08 1.03 3.47
CA GLY A 34 -0.23 1.68 3.37
C GLY A 34 -1.34 0.80 3.98
N ILE A 35 -2.56 1.28 3.93
CA ILE A 35 -3.71 0.61 4.52
C ILE A 35 -4.41 -0.23 3.46
N GLY A 36 -4.63 -1.50 3.74
CA GLY A 36 -5.33 -2.36 2.79
C GLY A 36 -5.32 -3.82 3.19
N GLY A 37 -5.76 -4.65 2.27
CA GLY A 37 -5.83 -6.09 2.50
C GLY A 37 -6.40 -6.83 1.30
N LYS A 38 -6.67 -8.11 1.50
CA LYS A 38 -7.10 -9.01 0.45
C LYS A 38 -8.55 -8.79 0.06
N PHE A 39 -8.87 -8.97 -1.22
CA PHE A 39 -10.23 -8.99 -1.71
C PHE A 39 -11.01 -10.12 -1.05
N GLU A 40 -12.27 -9.85 -0.74
CA GLU A 40 -13.23 -10.88 -0.42
C GLU A 40 -14.01 -11.25 -1.69
N GLU A 41 -14.73 -12.37 -1.63
CA GLU A 41 -15.52 -12.85 -2.76
C GLU A 41 -16.49 -11.77 -3.25
N GLY A 42 -16.44 -11.50 -4.55
CA GLY A 42 -17.34 -10.54 -5.19
C GLY A 42 -16.96 -9.09 -5.04
N GLU A 43 -15.85 -8.78 -4.40
CA GLU A 43 -15.42 -7.39 -4.24
C GLU A 43 -14.70 -6.85 -5.47
N SER A 44 -15.02 -5.60 -5.83
CA SER A 44 -14.18 -4.81 -6.72
C SER A 44 -12.97 -4.26 -5.93
N PRO A 45 -11.94 -3.73 -6.61
CA PRO A 45 -10.86 -3.04 -5.92
C PRO A 45 -11.36 -1.91 -5.00
N GLU A 46 -12.38 -1.17 -5.42
CA GLU A 46 -12.98 -0.10 -4.64
C GLU A 46 -13.70 -0.63 -3.41
N ASP A 47 -14.50 -1.69 -3.57
CA ASP A 47 -15.18 -2.33 -2.43
C ASP A 47 -14.18 -2.75 -1.36
N CYS A 48 -13.08 -3.36 -1.79
CA CYS A 48 -12.03 -3.84 -0.90
C CYS A 48 -11.35 -2.69 -0.15
N VAL A 49 -10.95 -1.63 -0.84
CA VAL A 49 -10.24 -0.52 -0.20
C VAL A 49 -11.12 0.21 0.81
N ILE A 50 -12.39 0.42 0.48
CA ILE A 50 -13.34 1.08 1.39
C ILE A 50 -13.51 0.23 2.67
N ARG A 51 -13.72 -1.06 2.51
CA ARG A 51 -13.89 -1.98 3.63
C ARG A 51 -12.63 -2.07 4.50
N GLU A 52 -11.47 -2.30 3.87
CA GLU A 52 -10.20 -2.47 4.60
C GLU A 52 -9.81 -1.20 5.35
N VAL A 53 -9.99 -0.02 4.75
CA VAL A 53 -9.71 1.24 5.44
C VAL A 53 -10.61 1.38 6.65
N SER A 54 -11.90 1.07 6.52
CA SER A 54 -12.85 1.12 7.64
C SER A 54 -12.47 0.15 8.75
N GLU A 55 -12.14 -1.09 8.41
CA GLU A 55 -11.79 -2.13 9.39
C GLU A 55 -10.48 -1.83 10.11
N GLU A 56 -9.46 -1.41 9.38
CA GLU A 56 -8.13 -1.22 9.96
C GLU A 56 -7.96 0.12 10.67
N THR A 57 -8.64 1.16 10.22
CA THR A 57 -8.42 2.52 10.75
C THR A 57 -9.64 3.15 11.40
N GLY A 58 -10.84 2.65 11.11
CA GLY A 58 -12.09 3.30 11.51
C GLY A 58 -12.46 4.49 10.66
N LEU A 59 -11.67 4.81 9.63
CA LEU A 59 -11.96 5.93 8.73
C LEU A 59 -12.94 5.51 7.64
N THR A 60 -13.74 6.48 7.19
CA THR A 60 -14.61 6.32 6.03
C THR A 60 -14.04 7.14 4.89
N LEU A 61 -13.72 6.50 3.78
CA LEU A 61 -13.28 7.20 2.57
C LEU A 61 -14.49 7.86 1.92
N ASN A 62 -14.44 9.18 1.73
CA ASN A 62 -15.48 9.92 1.04
C ASN A 62 -15.21 9.98 -0.46
N SER A 63 -13.93 10.07 -0.84
CA SER A 63 -13.50 9.98 -2.22
C SER A 63 -12.11 9.35 -2.29
N TRP A 64 -11.72 8.89 -3.46
CA TRP A 64 -10.43 8.21 -3.68
C TRP A 64 -10.06 8.29 -5.14
N ARG A 65 -8.77 8.04 -5.42
CA ARG A 65 -8.25 7.89 -6.78
C ARG A 65 -7.62 6.52 -6.90
N TYR A 66 -7.98 5.80 -7.95
CA TYR A 66 -7.34 4.53 -8.31
C TYR A 66 -6.10 4.88 -9.15
N ARG A 67 -4.92 4.66 -8.60
CA ARG A 67 -3.68 5.20 -9.13
C ARG A 67 -2.90 4.23 -10.02
N GLY A 68 -3.00 2.96 -9.77
CA GLY A 68 -2.26 1.96 -10.53
C GLY A 68 -2.34 0.57 -9.96
N ILE A 69 -1.65 -0.36 -10.60
CA ILE A 69 -1.52 -1.75 -10.14
C ILE A 69 -0.04 -2.06 -10.00
N VAL A 70 0.33 -2.60 -8.84
CA VAL A 70 1.66 -3.13 -8.59
C VAL A 70 1.60 -4.65 -8.62
N THR A 71 2.36 -5.25 -9.53
CA THR A 71 2.54 -6.71 -9.59
C THR A 71 3.75 -7.05 -8.73
N PHE A 72 3.50 -7.52 -7.53
CA PHE A 72 4.53 -7.91 -6.57
C PHE A 72 4.83 -9.39 -6.76
N VAL A 73 6.05 -9.71 -7.19
CA VAL A 73 6.50 -11.08 -7.44
C VAL A 73 7.58 -11.42 -6.43
N SER A 74 7.33 -12.43 -5.61
CA SER A 74 8.25 -12.87 -4.56
C SER A 74 8.56 -14.34 -4.73
N ASP A 75 9.84 -14.71 -4.57
CA ASP A 75 10.25 -16.12 -4.55
C ASP A 75 9.71 -16.83 -3.29
N GLU A 76 9.46 -16.07 -2.23
CA GLU A 76 9.00 -16.60 -0.94
C GLU A 76 7.48 -16.55 -0.78
N TRP A 77 6.83 -15.45 -1.23
CA TRP A 77 5.40 -15.20 -0.96
C TRP A 77 4.49 -15.34 -2.18
N GLY A 78 5.06 -15.60 -3.38
CA GLY A 78 4.29 -15.72 -4.61
C GLY A 78 3.97 -14.38 -5.26
N THR A 79 2.91 -14.36 -6.06
CA THR A 79 2.50 -13.17 -6.83
C THR A 79 1.27 -12.51 -6.22
N GLU A 80 1.34 -11.20 -6.06
CA GLU A 80 0.25 -10.39 -5.55
C GLU A 80 0.03 -9.21 -6.49
N TYR A 81 -1.24 -8.95 -6.83
CA TYR A 81 -1.64 -7.76 -7.56
C TYR A 81 -2.19 -6.75 -6.57
N MET A 82 -1.44 -5.69 -6.31
CA MET A 82 -1.81 -4.64 -5.37
C MET A 82 -2.44 -3.48 -6.13
N HIS A 83 -3.71 -3.21 -5.85
CA HIS A 83 -4.45 -2.12 -6.46
C HIS A 83 -4.25 -0.87 -5.61
N LEU A 84 -3.51 0.11 -6.15
CA LEU A 84 -3.10 1.30 -5.41
C LEU A 84 -4.12 2.42 -5.47
N PHE A 85 -4.44 2.95 -4.31
CA PHE A 85 -5.35 4.08 -4.16
C PHE A 85 -4.70 5.18 -3.33
N THR A 86 -5.14 6.41 -3.55
CA THR A 86 -4.85 7.54 -2.65
C THR A 86 -6.16 8.22 -2.28
N SER A 87 -6.19 8.82 -1.09
CA SER A 87 -7.33 9.62 -0.66
C SER A 87 -6.86 10.74 0.27
N ASP A 88 -7.39 11.94 0.07
CA ASP A 88 -7.24 13.07 0.98
C ASP A 88 -8.62 13.54 1.51
N ASP A 89 -9.66 12.77 1.25
CA ASP A 89 -11.04 13.11 1.63
C ASP A 89 -11.67 11.93 2.36
N PHE A 90 -11.67 12.02 3.68
CA PHE A 90 -12.15 10.97 4.56
C PHE A 90 -12.73 11.57 5.83
N SER A 91 -13.52 10.77 6.55
CA SER A 91 -14.17 11.16 7.79
C SER A 91 -13.74 10.24 8.92
N GLY A 92 -13.75 10.75 10.14
CA GLY A 92 -13.46 9.99 11.33
C GLY A 92 -12.08 10.26 11.89
N THR A 93 -11.75 9.55 12.97
CA THR A 93 -10.45 9.61 13.63
C THR A 93 -9.83 8.21 13.62
N PRO A 94 -8.55 8.06 13.26
CA PRO A 94 -7.90 6.75 13.25
C PRO A 94 -7.95 6.10 14.64
N ARG A 95 -8.23 4.80 14.66
CA ARG A 95 -8.17 3.97 15.86
C ARG A 95 -7.13 2.87 15.68
N GLU A 96 -6.69 2.28 16.78
CA GLU A 96 -5.75 1.16 16.72
C GLU A 96 -6.32 -0.01 15.95
N CYS A 97 -5.44 -0.73 15.27
CA CYS A 97 -5.79 -1.97 14.60
C CYS A 97 -5.01 -3.15 15.18
N ASP A 98 -5.45 -4.38 14.86
CA ASP A 98 -4.87 -5.61 15.39
C ASP A 98 -3.56 -6.01 14.70
N GLU A 99 -3.24 -5.41 13.57
CA GLU A 99 -2.11 -5.82 12.75
C GLU A 99 -0.83 -5.04 13.01
N GLY A 100 -0.93 -3.87 13.63
CA GLY A 100 0.22 -3.02 13.89
C GLY A 100 -0.16 -1.70 14.51
N VAL A 101 0.75 -0.74 14.40
CA VAL A 101 0.59 0.61 14.93
C VAL A 101 0.37 1.58 13.78
N LEU A 102 -0.67 2.41 13.89
CA LEU A 102 -0.96 3.47 12.90
C LEU A 102 -0.27 4.75 13.31
N GLU A 103 0.38 5.41 12.34
CA GLU A 103 1.05 6.68 12.56
C GLU A 103 1.02 7.53 11.30
N TRP A 104 0.84 8.85 11.48
CA TRP A 104 0.98 9.81 10.40
C TRP A 104 2.46 10.07 10.19
N ILE A 105 2.99 9.75 9.01
CA ILE A 105 4.41 9.87 8.67
C ILE A 105 4.57 10.90 7.56
N GLU A 106 5.48 11.84 7.73
CA GLU A 106 5.85 12.77 6.66
C GLU A 106 6.35 12.00 5.43
N LYS A 107 5.92 12.39 4.25
CA LYS A 107 6.26 11.68 3.01
C LYS A 107 7.76 11.51 2.81
N GLU A 108 8.54 12.55 3.11
CA GLU A 108 10.01 12.51 2.98
C GLU A 108 10.63 11.54 3.97
N ARG A 109 10.12 11.50 5.20
CA ARG A 109 10.63 10.61 6.25
C ARG A 109 10.34 9.15 5.94
N LEU A 110 9.22 8.87 5.27
CA LEU A 110 8.82 7.51 4.92
C LEU A 110 9.88 6.78 4.11
N LEU A 111 10.58 7.48 3.21
CA LEU A 111 11.60 6.88 2.36
C LEU A 111 12.83 6.38 3.14
N SER A 112 13.02 6.83 4.38
CA SER A 112 14.13 6.39 5.24
C SER A 112 13.72 5.31 6.25
N LEU A 113 12.44 4.97 6.33
CA LEU A 113 11.93 3.94 7.23
C LEU A 113 12.01 2.56 6.58
N PRO A 114 11.90 1.48 7.39
CA PRO A 114 11.82 0.12 6.83
C PRO A 114 10.55 -0.05 6.00
N ILE A 115 10.72 0.03 4.69
CA ILE A 115 9.68 -0.23 3.69
C ILE A 115 10.26 -1.17 2.63
N TRP A 116 9.41 -1.79 1.83
CA TRP A 116 9.86 -2.54 0.69
C TRP A 116 10.58 -1.61 -0.28
N GLU A 117 11.71 -2.05 -0.83
CA GLU A 117 12.53 -1.20 -1.71
C GLU A 117 11.76 -0.66 -2.92
N GLY A 118 10.92 -1.50 -3.51
CA GLY A 118 10.09 -1.10 -4.65
C GLY A 118 8.99 -0.10 -4.30
N ASP A 119 8.58 -0.03 -3.03
CA ASP A 119 7.59 0.95 -2.60
C ASP A 119 8.09 2.38 -2.82
N LYS A 120 9.41 2.59 -2.74
CA LYS A 120 10.00 3.90 -3.02
C LYS A 120 9.71 4.36 -4.45
N ILE A 121 9.62 3.43 -5.38
CA ILE A 121 9.32 3.74 -6.78
C ILE A 121 7.89 4.24 -6.92
N PHE A 122 6.91 3.47 -6.43
CA PHE A 122 5.53 3.90 -6.61
C PHE A 122 5.16 5.07 -5.69
N LEU A 123 5.80 5.24 -4.53
CA LEU A 123 5.58 6.42 -3.70
C LEU A 123 5.98 7.70 -4.44
N ARG A 124 7.05 7.67 -5.22
CA ARG A 124 7.43 8.81 -6.08
C ARG A 124 6.40 9.06 -7.17
N LEU A 125 5.86 7.99 -7.77
CA LEU A 125 4.81 8.12 -8.79
C LEU A 125 3.52 8.67 -8.18
N LEU A 126 3.17 8.27 -6.97
CA LEU A 126 1.99 8.79 -6.26
C LEU A 126 2.13 10.27 -5.88
N ASP A 127 3.37 10.73 -5.67
CA ASP A 127 3.66 12.12 -5.29
C ASP A 127 3.59 13.08 -6.48
N THR A 128 3.43 12.56 -7.68
CA THR A 128 3.23 13.31 -8.91
C THR A 128 1.83 13.04 -9.45
N ASP A 129 1.42 13.76 -10.48
CA ASP A 129 0.13 13.53 -11.14
C ASP A 129 0.24 12.54 -12.30
N GLU A 130 0.94 11.44 -12.06
CA GLU A 130 1.11 10.39 -13.05
C GLU A 130 -0.23 9.78 -13.47
N PRO A 131 -0.41 9.47 -14.77
CA PRO A 131 -1.54 8.66 -15.22
C PRO A 131 -1.51 7.27 -14.55
N PHE A 132 -2.61 6.56 -14.62
CA PHE A 132 -2.70 5.17 -14.14
C PHE A 132 -1.51 4.35 -14.67
N PHE A 133 -0.80 3.65 -13.78
CA PHE A 133 0.40 2.92 -14.14
C PHE A 133 0.34 1.44 -13.74
N SER A 134 1.17 0.64 -14.39
CA SER A 134 1.39 -0.75 -14.05
C SER A 134 2.88 -0.91 -13.69
N LEU A 135 3.15 -1.33 -12.46
CA LEU A 135 4.52 -1.48 -11.97
C LEU A 135 4.73 -2.91 -11.50
N LYS A 136 5.67 -3.61 -12.13
CA LYS A 136 6.04 -4.96 -11.70
C LYS A 136 7.33 -4.89 -10.90
N LEU A 137 7.31 -5.48 -9.72
CA LEU A 137 8.43 -5.52 -8.79
C LEU A 137 8.75 -6.98 -8.48
N CYS A 138 9.96 -7.42 -8.82
CA CYS A 138 10.40 -8.78 -8.54
C CYS A 138 11.41 -8.80 -7.42
N TYR A 139 11.15 -9.64 -6.42
CA TYR A 139 11.98 -9.77 -5.22
C TYR A 139 12.58 -11.15 -5.07
N GLN A 140 13.80 -11.18 -4.56
CA GLN A 140 14.43 -12.38 -4.02
C GLN A 140 14.66 -12.10 -2.53
N GLY A 141 13.89 -12.75 -1.66
CA GLY A 141 13.80 -12.36 -0.26
C GLY A 141 13.31 -10.90 -0.15
N ASP A 142 14.03 -10.09 0.58
CA ASP A 142 13.75 -8.65 0.73
C ASP A 142 14.41 -7.79 -0.34
N ARG A 143 15.16 -8.40 -1.25
CA ARG A 143 15.93 -7.68 -2.25
C ARG A 143 15.15 -7.49 -3.55
N LEU A 144 15.01 -6.26 -4.00
CA LEU A 144 14.42 -5.94 -5.30
C LEU A 144 15.45 -6.26 -6.39
N ILE A 145 15.11 -7.21 -7.28
CA ILE A 145 16.01 -7.63 -8.36
C ILE A 145 15.59 -7.09 -9.73
N GLN A 146 14.33 -6.66 -9.88
CA GLN A 146 13.84 -6.12 -11.15
C GLN A 146 12.64 -5.23 -10.91
N ALA A 147 12.57 -4.12 -11.65
CA ALA A 147 11.39 -3.25 -11.70
C ALA A 147 11.06 -2.96 -13.16
N VAL A 148 9.77 -3.04 -13.49
CA VAL A 148 9.25 -2.83 -14.85
C VAL A 148 8.05 -1.89 -14.76
N LEU A 149 8.16 -0.72 -15.36
CA LEU A 149 7.09 0.28 -15.36
C LEU A 149 6.44 0.35 -16.74
N ASN A 150 5.12 0.09 -16.79
CA ASN A 150 4.34 0.10 -18.03
C ASN A 150 4.98 -0.74 -19.13
N GLY A 151 5.52 -1.89 -18.76
CA GLY A 151 6.16 -2.84 -19.70
C GLY A 151 7.61 -2.53 -20.02
N LYS A 152 8.21 -1.51 -19.41
CA LYS A 152 9.61 -1.15 -19.67
C LYS A 152 10.45 -1.26 -18.39
N LYS A 153 11.59 -1.93 -18.49
CA LYS A 153 12.55 -2.00 -17.37
C LYS A 153 13.03 -0.61 -16.96
N ILE A 154 13.14 -0.43 -15.67
CA ILE A 154 13.67 0.81 -15.09
C ILE A 154 14.81 0.53 -14.13
#